data_26ac7f1a978ac4db4fba0d7ea768549f
#
_entry.id   26ac7f1a978ac4db4fba0d7ea768549f
#
_cell.length_a   1.000
_cell.length_b   1.000
_cell.length_c   1.000
_cell.angle_alpha   90.00
_cell.angle_beta   90.00
_cell.angle_gamma   90.00
#
_symmetry.space_group_name_H-M   'P 1'
#
loop_
_entity.id
_entity.type
_entity.pdbx_description
1 polymer ?
#
loop_
_entity_poly.entity_id
_entity_poly.type
_entity_poly.pdbx_seq_one_letter_code
_entity_poly.pdbx_strand_id
1 'polypeptide(L)'
;MKYFLYLFPAMLLMSCCGALLAQDYAIPAVVKERFRTSDTNSERLDAGTIVKLSDYRIIVGSPQIRAEINGQERMVSGFDLKYLDFQLNGLSTDAIWYQQFLQSSALDQLSKRGWDQEVRRELQEEYLSFNETITLFDDPYLEDYLNQIRLQLFPKQPVKKHPAVMRIRVYESVEPGTFACANGDLFISTGLLATLQSQEELQAILAQEFAHIQFNHSVDNFRRNLSREARAAFWSGVLTVAAAVTETAVANQSIRNGTFSPVDLYAFGAFTESISMLSSAIAFQVANRLGMEYTFEQESEADQTALILMQHLKADNQALLNAYTRIYEAQRISRAYQLQTREERPYPHLYRQMLDLGYQLNYEPPAADPAYISVTAMARRNTAWQEFLSGNYERTQQLLTTQLDADAAVLEDYMLQSVLLRQTSNEAGDMERAMLLLRKAEQEAYSLSPEIHLEKAMIFLRLDEQEGARRELENYRNALKKTDNGEGQADRIAWVTQMLEKMSRGR
;
A
#
# COMPACT_ATOMS: atom_id res chain seq x y z
N MET A 1 63.87 -8.91 2.35
CA MET A 1 63.81 -7.48 2.68
C MET A 1 63.27 -6.70 1.48
N LYS A 2 62.01 -6.94 1.04
CA LYS A 2 61.35 -6.27 -0.11
C LYS A 2 59.82 -6.29 -0.03
N TYR A 3 59.21 -6.24 1.18
CA TYR A 3 57.73 -6.22 1.32
C TYR A 3 57.25 -5.22 2.37
N PHE A 4 57.91 -4.06 2.53
CA PHE A 4 57.54 -3.10 3.56
C PHE A 4 57.20 -1.68 3.03
N LEU A 5 56.82 -1.54 1.73
CA LEU A 5 56.64 -0.20 1.16
C LEU A 5 55.29 0.04 0.45
N TYR A 6 54.27 -0.80 0.69
CA TYR A 6 52.94 -0.61 0.06
C TYR A 6 51.78 -0.45 1.03
N LEU A 7 52.00 -0.24 2.33
CA LEU A 7 50.94 -0.11 3.33
C LEU A 7 50.63 1.32 3.79
N PHE A 8 51.35 2.34 3.28
CA PHE A 8 51.16 3.70 3.75
C PHE A 8 50.27 4.62 2.89
N PRO A 9 49.95 4.37 1.60
CA PRO A 9 48.99 5.25 0.90
C PRO A 9 47.53 4.85 1.09
N ALA A 10 47.19 3.62 1.55
CA ALA A 10 45.78 3.23 1.73
C ALA A 10 45.13 3.80 3.00
N MET A 11 45.94 4.16 4.00
CA MET A 11 45.40 4.74 5.26
C MET A 11 45.13 6.24 5.16
N LEU A 12 45.71 6.95 4.21
CA LEU A 12 45.43 8.39 3.99
C LEU A 12 44.20 8.62 3.10
N LEU A 13 43.77 7.63 2.32
CA LEU A 13 42.54 7.76 1.50
C LEU A 13 41.28 7.40 2.26
N MET A 14 41.36 6.68 3.38
CA MET A 14 40.19 6.43 4.22
C MET A 14 39.83 7.58 5.17
N SER A 15 40.71 8.53 5.41
CA SER A 15 40.42 9.68 6.25
C SER A 15 39.79 10.85 5.51
N CYS A 16 39.78 10.85 4.17
CA CYS A 16 39.13 11.87 3.35
C CYS A 16 37.68 11.53 2.93
N CYS A 17 37.24 10.26 3.07
CA CYS A 17 35.85 9.90 2.76
C CYS A 17 34.85 10.18 3.90
N GLY A 18 35.30 10.61 5.07
CA GLY A 18 34.44 10.94 6.21
C GLY A 18 33.92 12.37 6.26
N ALA A 19 34.38 13.25 5.34
CA ALA A 19 34.07 14.69 5.37
C ALA A 19 33.15 15.19 4.25
N LEU A 20 32.60 14.30 3.40
CA LEU A 20 31.88 14.69 2.18
C LEU A 20 30.36 14.52 2.25
N LEU A 21 29.75 14.38 3.44
CA LEU A 21 28.30 14.15 3.59
C LEU A 21 27.62 15.08 4.61
N ALA A 22 28.10 16.28 4.80
CA ALA A 22 27.31 17.35 5.41
C ALA A 22 26.87 18.28 4.25
N GLN A 23 25.80 17.90 3.53
CA GLN A 23 25.07 18.93 2.79
C GLN A 23 24.39 19.79 3.85
N ASP A 24 24.92 20.98 4.05
CA ASP A 24 24.30 22.02 4.87
C ASP A 24 23.00 22.46 4.19
N TYR A 25 21.88 21.89 4.60
CA TYR A 25 20.58 22.42 4.18
C TYR A 25 20.42 23.77 4.87
N ALA A 26 20.56 24.84 4.11
CA ALA A 26 20.26 26.18 4.58
C ALA A 26 18.76 26.45 4.38
N ILE A 27 17.97 26.24 5.45
CA ILE A 27 16.53 26.48 5.43
C ILE A 27 16.25 27.92 5.83
N PRO A 28 15.76 28.76 4.90
CA PRO A 28 15.43 30.14 5.22
C PRO A 28 14.14 30.23 6.04
N ALA A 29 14.16 31.03 7.08
CA ALA A 29 13.02 31.35 7.89
C ALA A 29 13.01 32.83 8.29
N VAL A 30 11.85 33.34 8.64
CA VAL A 30 11.67 34.71 9.14
C VAL A 30 11.11 34.64 10.55
N VAL A 31 11.68 35.44 11.46
CA VAL A 31 11.18 35.54 12.84
C VAL A 31 9.78 36.16 12.84
N LYS A 32 8.78 35.44 13.34
CA LYS A 32 7.39 35.93 13.51
C LYS A 32 7.24 36.77 14.76
N GLU A 33 7.80 36.27 15.85
CA GLU A 33 7.69 36.87 17.17
C GLU A 33 9.08 36.96 17.81
N ARG A 34 9.29 38.00 18.60
CA ARG A 34 10.54 38.25 19.26
C ARG A 34 10.92 37.18 20.25
N PHE A 35 12.11 36.60 20.12
CA PHE A 35 12.69 35.65 21.06
C PHE A 35 14.19 35.87 21.28
N ARG A 36 14.84 35.07 22.13
CA ARG A 36 16.29 35.11 22.34
C ARG A 36 16.93 33.82 21.85
N THR A 37 18.12 33.96 21.26
CA THR A 37 18.95 32.80 20.91
C THR A 37 19.37 32.05 22.19
N SER A 38 19.62 30.73 22.04
CA SER A 38 19.97 29.86 23.16
C SER A 38 21.46 29.69 23.39
N ASP A 39 22.29 30.37 22.60
CA ASP A 39 23.75 30.33 22.74
C ASP A 39 24.27 31.17 23.94
N THR A 40 25.57 31.02 24.25
CA THR A 40 26.24 31.75 25.32
C THR A 40 26.21 33.28 25.16
N ASN A 41 26.09 33.73 23.89
CA ASN A 41 25.96 35.15 23.52
C ASN A 41 24.52 35.51 23.19
N SER A 42 23.59 35.08 24.02
CA SER A 42 22.15 35.20 23.80
C SER A 42 21.75 36.55 23.19
N GLU A 43 21.35 36.53 21.96
CA GLU A 43 20.92 37.70 21.18
C GLU A 43 19.40 37.76 21.13
N ARG A 44 18.85 38.95 21.13
CA ARG A 44 17.42 39.18 20.97
C ARG A 44 17.14 39.36 19.49
N LEU A 45 16.29 38.49 18.96
CA LEU A 45 15.83 38.54 17.57
C LEU A 45 14.48 39.24 17.51
N ASP A 46 14.36 40.24 16.69
CA ASP A 46 13.09 40.93 16.44
C ASP A 46 12.34 40.31 15.27
N ALA A 47 11.01 40.50 15.23
CA ALA A 47 10.17 40.06 14.11
C ALA A 47 10.69 40.65 12.79
N GLY A 48 10.65 39.84 11.72
CA GLY A 48 11.19 40.19 10.41
C GLY A 48 12.68 39.86 10.20
N THR A 49 13.42 39.44 11.27
CA THR A 49 14.80 38.97 11.11
C THR A 49 14.87 37.72 10.27
N ILE A 50 15.75 37.67 9.27
CA ILE A 50 15.99 36.49 8.43
C ILE A 50 17.00 35.58 9.12
N VAL A 51 16.63 34.30 9.19
CA VAL A 51 17.42 33.23 9.80
C VAL A 51 17.60 32.13 8.76
N LYS A 52 18.79 31.56 8.63
CA LYS A 52 19.04 30.37 7.83
C LYS A 52 19.44 29.23 8.75
N LEU A 53 18.56 28.24 8.88
CA LEU A 53 18.79 27.07 9.71
C LEU A 53 19.59 26.02 8.93
N SER A 54 20.53 25.36 9.59
CA SER A 54 21.34 24.32 8.99
C SER A 54 21.28 23.01 9.80
N ASP A 55 22.33 22.67 10.53
CA ASP A 55 22.44 21.40 11.26
C ASP A 55 21.82 21.49 12.67
N TYR A 56 21.48 20.34 13.26
CA TYR A 56 21.02 20.27 14.64
C TYR A 56 21.94 19.42 15.51
N ARG A 57 21.98 19.71 16.81
CA ARG A 57 22.68 18.94 17.84
C ARG A 57 21.81 18.77 19.06
N ILE A 58 21.94 17.65 19.74
CA ILE A 58 21.32 17.48 21.05
C ILE A 58 22.37 17.81 22.13
N ILE A 59 22.13 18.86 22.88
CA ILE A 59 23.03 19.31 23.94
C ILE A 59 22.27 19.22 25.28
N VAL A 60 22.72 18.35 26.19
CA VAL A 60 22.09 18.10 27.49
C VAL A 60 20.57 17.86 27.36
N GLY A 61 20.17 17.02 26.42
CA GLY A 61 18.75 16.70 26.19
C GLY A 61 17.90 17.83 25.56
N SER A 62 18.53 18.89 25.05
CA SER A 62 17.84 19.97 24.35
C SER A 62 18.30 20.04 22.90
N PRO A 63 17.35 20.10 21.92
CA PRO A 63 17.70 20.26 20.52
C PRO A 63 18.19 21.70 20.28
N GLN A 64 19.39 21.82 19.71
CA GLN A 64 19.99 23.07 19.31
C GLN A 64 20.25 23.07 17.83
N ILE A 65 19.75 24.07 17.12
CA ILE A 65 19.84 24.20 15.67
C ILE A 65 20.85 25.30 15.34
N ARG A 66 21.78 24.98 14.48
CA ARG A 66 22.72 25.98 13.96
C ARG A 66 21.99 26.91 13.01
N ALA A 67 22.14 28.20 13.24
CA ALA A 67 21.51 29.27 12.47
C ALA A 67 22.53 30.33 12.04
N GLU A 68 22.46 30.76 10.80
CA GLU A 68 23.12 31.99 10.32
C GLU A 68 22.16 33.16 10.48
N ILE A 69 22.56 34.17 11.25
CA ILE A 69 21.77 35.35 11.54
C ILE A 69 22.68 36.56 11.32
N ASN A 70 22.33 37.46 10.41
CA ASN A 70 23.16 38.65 10.06
C ASN A 70 24.63 38.29 9.70
N GLY A 71 24.84 37.13 9.06
CA GLY A 71 26.18 36.65 8.68
C GLY A 71 27.00 36.06 9.82
N GLN A 72 26.39 35.81 10.98
CA GLN A 72 27.03 35.18 12.15
C GLN A 72 26.36 33.86 12.48
N GLU A 73 27.16 32.84 12.81
CA GLU A 73 26.64 31.58 13.33
C GLU A 73 26.13 31.75 14.76
N ARG A 74 24.93 31.24 15.03
CA ARG A 74 24.26 31.21 16.31
C ARG A 74 23.62 29.86 16.55
N MET A 75 23.24 29.57 17.80
CA MET A 75 22.44 28.42 18.16
C MET A 75 21.02 28.86 18.53
N VAL A 76 20.03 28.26 17.92
CA VAL A 76 18.61 28.47 18.23
C VAL A 76 18.06 27.21 18.90
N SER A 77 17.31 27.34 19.95
CA SER A 77 16.66 26.19 20.58
C SER A 77 15.60 25.59 19.67
N GLY A 78 15.53 24.26 19.59
CA GLY A 78 14.45 23.58 18.88
C GLY A 78 13.06 23.97 19.40
N PHE A 79 12.94 24.34 20.65
CA PHE A 79 11.69 24.83 21.25
C PHE A 79 11.27 26.22 20.76
N ASP A 80 12.20 26.98 20.19
CA ASP A 80 11.95 28.33 19.67
C ASP A 80 11.61 28.33 18.17
N LEU A 81 11.66 27.18 17.48
CA LEU A 81 11.30 27.07 16.06
C LEU A 81 9.84 27.49 15.79
N LYS A 82 8.95 27.39 16.76
CA LYS A 82 7.56 27.90 16.70
C LYS A 82 7.45 29.40 16.41
N TYR A 83 8.50 30.17 16.72
CA TYR A 83 8.56 31.62 16.44
C TYR A 83 9.09 31.94 15.04
N LEU A 84 9.41 30.93 14.24
CA LEU A 84 9.90 31.07 12.88
C LEU A 84 8.82 30.75 11.86
N ASP A 85 8.83 31.50 10.78
CA ASP A 85 8.05 31.25 9.56
C ASP A 85 8.99 30.76 8.46
N PHE A 86 8.84 29.48 8.09
CA PHE A 86 9.75 28.83 7.16
C PHE A 86 9.39 29.18 5.72
N GLN A 87 10.39 29.55 4.93
CA GLN A 87 10.25 29.90 3.53
C GLN A 87 10.56 28.66 2.68
N LEU A 88 9.53 27.94 2.23
CA LEU A 88 9.68 26.66 1.56
C LEU A 88 9.90 26.79 0.03
N ASN A 89 9.67 27.97 -0.55
CA ASN A 89 9.79 28.19 -1.99
C ASN A 89 11.22 27.98 -2.47
N GLY A 90 11.39 27.12 -3.47
CA GLY A 90 12.69 26.86 -4.08
C GLY A 90 13.60 25.90 -3.32
N LEU A 91 13.13 25.31 -2.22
CA LEU A 91 13.85 24.25 -1.52
C LEU A 91 13.82 22.94 -2.32
N SER A 92 14.83 22.10 -2.11
CA SER A 92 14.80 20.71 -2.59
C SER A 92 13.87 19.85 -1.71
N THR A 93 13.45 18.70 -2.23
CA THR A 93 12.67 17.71 -1.45
C THR A 93 13.38 17.35 -0.14
N ASP A 94 14.70 17.14 -0.17
CA ASP A 94 15.51 16.83 1.02
C ASP A 94 15.46 17.95 2.06
N ALA A 95 15.52 19.23 1.62
CA ALA A 95 15.44 20.37 2.52
C ALA A 95 14.06 20.54 3.15
N ILE A 96 12.98 20.21 2.40
CA ILE A 96 11.61 20.19 2.93
C ILE A 96 11.48 19.11 3.99
N TRP A 97 11.95 17.89 3.71
CA TRP A 97 11.95 16.81 4.71
C TRP A 97 12.70 17.18 5.97
N TYR A 98 13.86 17.82 5.83
CA TYR A 98 14.65 18.27 6.97
C TYR A 98 13.90 19.34 7.77
N GLN A 99 13.27 20.30 7.11
CA GLN A 99 12.46 21.33 7.75
C GLN A 99 11.25 20.72 8.49
N GLN A 100 10.54 19.76 7.87
CA GLN A 100 9.43 19.07 8.53
C GLN A 100 9.93 18.28 9.75
N PHE A 101 11.06 17.59 9.65
CA PHE A 101 11.68 16.93 10.80
C PHE A 101 12.01 17.90 11.94
N LEU A 102 12.56 19.09 11.65
CA LEU A 102 12.86 20.09 12.67
C LEU A 102 11.61 20.56 13.44
N GLN A 103 10.45 20.52 12.80
CA GLN A 103 9.18 20.89 13.43
C GLN A 103 8.41 19.70 14.02
N SER A 104 8.87 18.48 13.74
CA SER A 104 8.17 17.27 14.14
C SER A 104 8.34 16.90 15.61
N SER A 105 7.42 16.08 16.09
CA SER A 105 7.52 15.42 17.40
C SER A 105 8.78 14.55 17.54
N ALA A 106 9.35 14.08 16.42
CA ALA A 106 10.57 13.28 16.40
C ALA A 106 11.80 14.00 16.96
N LEU A 107 11.94 15.30 16.70
CA LEU A 107 13.05 16.10 17.24
C LEU A 107 12.97 16.18 18.77
N ASP A 108 11.79 16.38 19.34
CA ASP A 108 11.57 16.42 20.78
C ASP A 108 11.80 15.05 21.43
N GLN A 109 11.35 13.97 20.81
CA GLN A 109 11.59 12.61 21.28
C GLN A 109 13.08 12.24 21.25
N LEU A 110 13.79 12.59 20.16
CA LEU A 110 15.22 12.38 20.03
C LEU A 110 16.00 13.10 21.13
N SER A 111 15.58 14.32 21.50
CA SER A 111 16.20 15.10 22.56
C SER A 111 16.06 14.45 23.94
N LYS A 112 14.91 13.81 24.20
CA LYS A 112 14.61 13.19 25.51
C LYS A 112 15.19 11.78 25.66
N ARG A 113 15.27 10.99 24.59
CA ARG A 113 15.49 9.53 24.66
C ARG A 113 16.58 9.00 23.73
N GLY A 114 17.05 9.80 22.77
CA GLY A 114 17.93 9.35 21.70
C GLY A 114 17.22 8.41 20.71
N TRP A 115 17.99 7.92 19.74
CA TRP A 115 17.53 6.88 18.82
C TRP A 115 17.63 5.52 19.52
N ASP A 116 16.50 4.91 19.84
CA ASP A 116 16.43 3.64 20.55
C ASP A 116 16.78 2.46 19.60
N GLN A 117 18.05 2.07 19.63
CA GLN A 117 18.55 1.00 18.77
C GLN A 117 18.04 -0.39 19.19
N GLU A 118 17.76 -0.59 20.47
CA GLU A 118 17.26 -1.86 20.98
C GLU A 118 15.84 -2.12 20.49
N VAL A 119 14.95 -1.14 20.63
CA VAL A 119 13.58 -1.22 20.09
C VAL A 119 13.58 -1.42 18.58
N ARG A 120 14.49 -0.76 17.85
CA ARG A 120 14.59 -0.97 16.40
C ARG A 120 15.04 -2.38 16.04
N ARG A 121 15.95 -2.97 16.80
CA ARG A 121 16.39 -4.34 16.55
C ARG A 121 15.25 -5.32 16.84
N GLU A 122 14.53 -5.17 17.93
CA GLU A 122 13.35 -5.97 18.24
C GLU A 122 12.34 -5.87 17.10
N LEU A 123 11.98 -4.66 16.65
CA LEU A 123 11.06 -4.45 15.54
C LEU A 123 11.57 -5.06 14.22
N GLN A 124 12.87 -5.12 14.00
CA GLN A 124 13.43 -5.75 12.80
C GLN A 124 13.35 -7.28 12.85
N GLU A 125 13.60 -7.89 13.99
CA GLU A 125 13.44 -9.34 14.18
C GLU A 125 11.98 -9.75 13.96
N GLU A 126 11.07 -8.96 14.47
CA GLU A 126 9.63 -9.10 14.33
C GLU A 126 9.15 -8.90 12.88
N TYR A 127 9.69 -7.90 12.18
CA TYR A 127 9.45 -7.69 10.77
C TYR A 127 9.82 -8.92 9.91
N LEU A 128 10.92 -9.59 10.21
CA LEU A 128 11.32 -10.79 9.47
C LEU A 128 10.28 -11.89 9.63
N SER A 129 9.80 -12.11 10.86
CA SER A 129 8.71 -13.07 11.13
C SER A 129 7.42 -12.70 10.39
N PHE A 130 7.05 -11.42 10.38
CA PHE A 130 5.86 -10.94 9.66
C PHE A 130 5.99 -11.15 8.15
N ASN A 131 7.14 -10.84 7.56
CA ASN A 131 7.37 -10.99 6.12
C ASN A 131 7.24 -12.45 5.64
N GLU A 132 7.41 -13.42 6.55
CA GLU A 132 7.16 -14.84 6.26
C GLU A 132 5.66 -15.20 6.26
N THR A 133 4.81 -14.37 6.85
CA THR A 133 3.38 -14.64 7.02
C THR A 133 2.48 -14.03 5.95
N ILE A 134 2.93 -12.98 5.27
CA ILE A 134 2.16 -12.31 4.23
C ILE A 134 2.48 -12.87 2.84
N THR A 135 1.47 -12.93 1.99
CA THR A 135 1.66 -13.24 0.57
C THR A 135 2.06 -11.97 -0.17
N LEU A 136 3.28 -11.92 -0.67
CA LEU A 136 3.74 -10.82 -1.50
C LEU A 136 3.15 -10.94 -2.91
N PHE A 137 2.74 -9.80 -3.45
CA PHE A 137 2.28 -9.67 -4.82
C PHE A 137 3.46 -9.32 -5.73
N ASP A 138 3.81 -10.21 -6.64
CA ASP A 138 4.97 -10.10 -7.52
C ASP A 138 4.57 -9.52 -8.87
N ASP A 139 4.83 -8.22 -9.08
CA ASP A 139 4.64 -7.51 -10.33
C ASP A 139 5.82 -6.55 -10.54
N PRO A 140 6.85 -6.94 -11.33
CA PRO A 140 8.04 -6.13 -11.54
C PRO A 140 7.77 -4.76 -12.16
N TYR A 141 6.73 -4.64 -12.99
CA TYR A 141 6.35 -3.38 -13.60
C TYR A 141 5.77 -2.40 -12.58
N LEU A 142 4.89 -2.91 -11.71
CA LEU A 142 4.34 -2.15 -10.59
C LEU A 142 5.42 -1.77 -9.56
N GLU A 143 6.36 -2.68 -9.28
CA GLU A 143 7.49 -2.39 -8.38
C GLU A 143 8.37 -1.24 -8.91
N ASP A 144 8.68 -1.23 -10.21
CA ASP A 144 9.44 -0.14 -10.83
C ASP A 144 8.67 1.19 -10.75
N TYR A 145 7.39 1.18 -11.05
CA TYR A 145 6.52 2.34 -10.93
C TYR A 145 6.49 2.91 -9.50
N LEU A 146 6.30 2.08 -8.50
CA LEU A 146 6.31 2.48 -7.09
C LEU A 146 7.68 3.03 -6.67
N ASN A 147 8.75 2.41 -7.18
CA ASN A 147 10.11 2.90 -6.92
C ASN A 147 10.37 4.28 -7.55
N GLN A 148 9.83 4.56 -8.74
CA GLN A 148 9.93 5.89 -9.36
C GLN A 148 9.22 6.94 -8.51
N ILE A 149 8.02 6.66 -7.99
CA ILE A 149 7.30 7.54 -7.05
C ILE A 149 8.13 7.76 -5.78
N ARG A 150 8.66 6.68 -5.21
CA ARG A 150 9.53 6.77 -4.03
C ARG A 150 10.72 7.71 -4.24
N LEU A 151 11.39 7.63 -5.41
CA LEU A 151 12.53 8.48 -5.73
C LEU A 151 12.16 9.97 -5.85
N GLN A 152 10.91 10.28 -6.16
CA GLN A 152 10.42 11.66 -6.21
C GLN A 152 10.08 12.22 -4.81
N LEU A 153 9.49 11.38 -3.98
CA LEU A 153 8.91 11.77 -2.68
C LEU A 153 9.90 11.64 -1.52
N PHE A 154 10.64 10.54 -1.46
CA PHE A 154 11.48 10.23 -0.32
C PHE A 154 12.83 10.94 -0.42
N PRO A 155 13.39 11.47 0.68
CA PRO A 155 14.66 12.17 0.66
C PRO A 155 15.80 11.24 0.23
N LYS A 156 16.70 11.76 -0.59
CA LYS A 156 17.91 11.04 -1.00
C LYS A 156 18.85 10.79 0.18
N GLN A 157 18.83 11.72 1.12
CA GLN A 157 19.58 11.63 2.38
C GLN A 157 18.58 11.70 3.54
N PRO A 158 18.17 10.56 4.11
CA PRO A 158 17.29 10.58 5.27
C PRO A 158 17.96 11.31 6.42
N VAL A 159 17.16 12.06 7.17
CA VAL A 159 17.62 12.79 8.35
C VAL A 159 18.32 11.81 9.29
N LYS A 160 19.55 12.11 9.63
CA LYS A 160 20.58 11.30 10.30
C LYS A 160 20.10 10.04 11.04
N LYS A 161 20.61 8.87 10.62
CA LYS A 161 20.51 7.55 11.25
C LYS A 161 19.24 6.73 10.94
N HIS A 162 18.45 7.08 9.97
CA HIS A 162 17.43 6.16 9.44
C HIS A 162 18.05 5.07 8.57
N PRO A 163 17.37 3.93 8.41
CA PRO A 163 17.84 2.90 7.51
C PRO A 163 18.06 3.47 6.10
N ALA A 164 19.22 3.16 5.54
CA ALA A 164 19.67 3.75 4.27
C ALA A 164 18.85 3.30 3.05
N VAL A 165 18.04 2.27 3.20
CA VAL A 165 17.27 1.68 2.10
C VAL A 165 15.83 1.50 2.54
N MET A 166 14.93 2.19 1.88
CA MET A 166 13.50 1.97 1.98
C MET A 166 13.02 1.19 0.77
N ARG A 167 12.21 0.17 0.99
CA ARG A 167 11.58 -0.62 -0.06
C ARG A 167 10.07 -0.50 0.07
N ILE A 168 9.39 -0.37 -1.05
CA ILE A 168 7.94 -0.52 -1.12
C ILE A 168 7.67 -1.96 -1.55
N ARG A 169 6.83 -2.66 -0.79
CA ARG A 169 6.41 -4.02 -1.07
C ARG A 169 4.91 -4.08 -1.20
N VAL A 170 4.44 -4.79 -2.22
CA VAL A 170 3.01 -5.02 -2.42
C VAL A 170 2.65 -6.38 -1.82
N TYR A 171 1.54 -6.44 -1.09
CA TYR A 171 1.02 -7.68 -0.52
C TYR A 171 -0.44 -7.90 -0.93
N GLU A 172 -0.84 -9.17 -1.01
CA GLU A 172 -2.20 -9.54 -1.37
C GLU A 172 -3.16 -9.30 -0.20
N SER A 173 -4.10 -8.39 -0.38
CA SER A 173 -5.20 -8.14 0.54
C SER A 173 -6.28 -7.32 -0.16
N VAL A 174 -7.54 -7.65 0.07
CA VAL A 174 -8.69 -6.88 -0.43
C VAL A 174 -8.89 -5.58 0.33
N GLU A 175 -8.47 -5.54 1.60
CA GLU A 175 -8.58 -4.35 2.43
C GLU A 175 -7.58 -3.28 1.97
N PRO A 176 -8.05 -2.05 1.73
CA PRO A 176 -7.15 -0.95 1.40
C PRO A 176 -6.32 -0.56 2.63
N GLY A 177 -5.03 -0.77 2.55
CA GLY A 177 -4.14 -0.47 3.67
C GLY A 177 -2.68 -0.30 3.27
N THR A 178 -1.99 0.48 4.09
CA THR A 178 -0.53 0.63 4.08
C THR A 178 -0.02 0.47 5.50
N PHE A 179 1.25 0.14 5.63
CA PHE A 179 1.95 0.28 6.90
C PHE A 179 3.45 0.44 6.71
N ALA A 180 4.00 1.34 7.52
CA ALA A 180 5.41 1.67 7.53
C ALA A 180 6.13 0.92 8.66
N CYS A 181 7.14 0.14 8.30
CA CYS A 181 7.95 -0.61 9.27
C CYS A 181 9.12 0.24 9.81
N ALA A 182 9.53 -0.03 11.04
CA ALA A 182 10.63 0.67 11.68
C ALA A 182 11.99 0.47 10.97
N ASN A 183 12.13 -0.57 10.14
CA ASN A 183 13.30 -0.81 9.30
C ASN A 183 13.33 0.05 8.02
N GLY A 184 12.27 0.80 7.74
CA GLY A 184 12.10 1.63 6.55
C GLY A 184 11.36 0.96 5.40
N ASP A 185 10.94 -0.31 5.52
CA ASP A 185 10.10 -0.94 4.51
C ASP A 185 8.64 -0.46 4.65
N LEU A 186 8.01 -0.19 3.52
CA LEU A 186 6.62 0.18 3.41
C LEU A 186 5.85 -0.93 2.70
N PHE A 187 4.76 -1.38 3.28
CA PHE A 187 3.87 -2.35 2.68
C PHE A 187 2.59 -1.68 2.19
N ILE A 188 2.17 -2.06 0.97
CA ILE A 188 0.94 -1.58 0.34
C ILE A 188 0.11 -2.78 -0.08
N SER A 189 -1.17 -2.78 0.25
CA SER A 189 -2.08 -3.84 -0.21
C SER A 189 -2.48 -3.69 -1.67
N THR A 190 -2.75 -4.82 -2.34
CA THR A 190 -3.40 -4.81 -3.66
C THR A 190 -4.74 -4.10 -3.59
N GLY A 191 -5.47 -4.22 -2.47
CA GLY A 191 -6.73 -3.53 -2.20
C GLY A 191 -6.61 -2.02 -2.17
N LEU A 192 -5.52 -1.45 -1.61
CA LEU A 192 -5.29 -0.01 -1.67
C LEU A 192 -5.02 0.44 -3.11
N LEU A 193 -4.10 -0.22 -3.82
CA LEU A 193 -3.79 0.10 -5.21
C LEU A 193 -5.04 0.01 -6.10
N ALA A 194 -5.92 -0.96 -5.82
CA ALA A 194 -7.20 -1.10 -6.49
C ALA A 194 -8.24 -0.04 -6.11
N THR A 195 -8.12 0.56 -4.94
CA THR A 195 -9.05 1.57 -4.43
C THR A 195 -8.73 2.96 -4.95
N LEU A 196 -7.46 3.34 -4.95
CA LEU A 196 -7.00 4.62 -5.47
C LEU A 196 -7.24 4.72 -6.98
N GLN A 197 -7.43 5.93 -7.51
CA GLN A 197 -7.78 6.15 -8.91
C GLN A 197 -6.87 7.14 -9.63
N SER A 198 -5.85 7.68 -8.96
CA SER A 198 -4.83 8.51 -9.60
C SER A 198 -3.45 8.33 -8.97
N GLN A 199 -2.42 8.71 -9.73
CA GLN A 199 -1.04 8.74 -9.22
C GLN A 199 -0.89 9.72 -8.07
N GLU A 200 -1.57 10.85 -8.11
CA GLU A 200 -1.51 11.86 -7.07
C GLU A 200 -2.11 11.34 -5.75
N GLU A 201 -3.21 10.58 -5.81
CA GLU A 201 -3.77 9.91 -4.63
C GLU A 201 -2.74 8.95 -4.00
N LEU A 202 -2.06 8.15 -4.83
CA LEU A 202 -1.01 7.26 -4.37
C LEU A 202 0.19 8.03 -3.80
N GLN A 203 0.62 9.11 -4.46
CA GLN A 203 1.71 9.97 -3.98
C GLN A 203 1.38 10.58 -2.63
N ALA A 204 0.15 11.04 -2.42
CA ALA A 204 -0.28 11.62 -1.15
C ALA A 204 -0.25 10.62 0.00
N ILE A 205 -0.77 9.40 -0.21
CA ILE A 205 -0.69 8.31 0.78
C ILE A 205 0.77 7.93 1.05
N LEU A 206 1.60 7.77 0.01
CA LEU A 206 3.02 7.45 0.20
C LEU A 206 3.77 8.56 0.94
N ALA A 207 3.48 9.83 0.67
CA ALA A 207 4.08 10.95 1.37
C ALA A 207 3.75 10.93 2.87
N GLN A 208 2.50 10.61 3.22
CA GLN A 208 2.05 10.45 4.60
C GLN A 208 2.78 9.29 5.29
N GLU A 209 2.85 8.11 4.66
CA GLU A 209 3.56 6.96 5.20
C GLU A 209 5.07 7.22 5.36
N PHE A 210 5.67 7.96 4.43
CA PHE A 210 7.06 8.37 4.54
C PHE A 210 7.29 9.32 5.72
N ALA A 211 6.30 10.16 6.06
CA ALA A 211 6.36 10.98 7.25
C ALA A 211 6.36 10.12 8.52
N HIS A 212 5.52 9.08 8.60
CA HIS A 212 5.55 8.14 9.72
C HIS A 212 6.93 7.48 9.89
N ILE A 213 7.60 7.12 8.79
CA ILE A 213 8.95 6.56 8.81
C ILE A 213 9.97 7.61 9.28
N GLN A 214 9.97 8.81 8.67
CA GLN A 214 10.94 9.87 8.98
C GLN A 214 10.82 10.39 10.42
N PHE A 215 9.60 10.45 10.93
CA PHE A 215 9.32 10.91 12.29
C PHE A 215 9.34 9.79 13.34
N ASN A 216 9.59 8.55 12.89
CA ASN A 216 9.78 7.41 13.78
C ASN A 216 8.54 7.03 14.61
N HIS A 217 7.35 7.29 14.07
CA HIS A 217 6.08 7.10 14.76
C HIS A 217 5.86 5.66 15.21
N SER A 218 6.17 4.68 14.34
CA SER A 218 6.05 3.24 14.64
C SER A 218 6.89 2.83 15.86
N VAL A 219 8.16 3.33 15.96
CA VAL A 219 9.04 3.03 17.08
C VAL A 219 8.52 3.65 18.38
N ASP A 220 7.99 4.87 18.30
CA ASP A 220 7.46 5.56 19.48
C ASP A 220 6.19 4.85 20.01
N ASN A 221 5.29 4.45 19.14
CA ASN A 221 4.08 3.72 19.50
C ASN A 221 4.38 2.33 20.06
N PHE A 222 5.27 1.58 19.41
CA PHE A 222 5.69 0.28 19.91
C PHE A 222 6.28 0.37 21.33
N ARG A 223 7.05 1.40 21.59
CA ARG A 223 7.59 1.67 22.91
C ARG A 223 6.50 1.99 23.95
N ARG A 224 5.48 2.75 23.55
CA ARG A 224 4.41 3.20 24.45
C ARG A 224 3.46 2.06 24.82
N ASN A 225 3.12 1.24 23.84
CA ASN A 225 1.94 0.37 23.92
C ASN A 225 2.22 -1.02 24.51
N LEU A 226 3.48 -1.47 24.57
CA LEU A 226 3.76 -2.84 24.95
C LEU A 226 4.75 -2.95 26.13
N SER A 227 4.30 -3.53 27.24
CA SER A 227 5.21 -4.08 28.24
C SER A 227 5.97 -5.28 27.63
N ARG A 228 7.16 -5.61 28.17
CA ARG A 228 8.01 -6.70 27.67
C ARG A 228 7.28 -8.05 27.64
N GLU A 229 6.40 -8.29 28.61
CA GLU A 229 5.59 -9.52 28.71
C GLU A 229 4.45 -9.55 27.69
N ALA A 230 3.80 -8.40 27.43
CA ALA A 230 2.77 -8.29 26.41
C ALA A 230 3.34 -8.48 24.99
N ARG A 231 4.59 -8.04 24.74
CA ARG A 231 5.32 -8.29 23.49
C ARG A 231 5.56 -9.78 23.25
N ALA A 232 6.07 -10.51 24.25
CA ALA A 232 6.32 -11.94 24.14
C ALA A 232 5.04 -12.76 23.90
N ALA A 233 3.94 -12.43 24.60
CA ALA A 233 2.64 -13.08 24.40
C ALA A 233 2.03 -12.78 23.03
N PHE A 234 2.24 -11.58 22.50
CA PHE A 234 1.84 -11.18 21.17
C PHE A 234 2.48 -12.05 20.09
N TRP A 235 3.83 -12.20 20.13
CA TRP A 235 4.56 -12.95 19.11
C TRP A 235 4.20 -14.43 19.10
N SER A 236 3.94 -15.02 20.24
CA SER A 236 3.45 -16.40 20.30
C SER A 236 2.09 -16.54 19.58
N GLY A 237 1.22 -15.53 19.66
CA GLY A 237 -0.06 -15.49 18.95
C GLY A 237 0.08 -15.33 17.44
N VAL A 238 0.97 -14.46 16.96
CA VAL A 238 1.25 -14.28 15.53
C VAL A 238 1.81 -15.54 14.89
N LEU A 239 2.76 -16.19 15.54
CA LEU A 239 3.35 -17.45 15.06
C LEU A 239 2.30 -18.58 14.94
N THR A 240 1.32 -18.63 15.86
CA THR A 240 0.24 -19.63 15.82
C THR A 240 -0.69 -19.39 14.62
N VAL A 241 -0.98 -18.14 14.30
CA VAL A 241 -1.81 -17.77 13.16
C VAL A 241 -1.06 -17.97 11.84
N ALA A 242 0.24 -17.65 11.80
CA ALA A 242 1.10 -17.90 10.64
C ALA A 242 1.19 -19.38 10.26
N ALA A 243 1.27 -20.28 11.25
CA ALA A 243 1.26 -21.72 11.03
C ALA A 243 -0.05 -22.21 10.38
N ALA A 244 -1.19 -21.62 10.74
CA ALA A 244 -2.49 -21.94 10.14
C ALA A 244 -2.59 -21.46 8.68
N VAL A 245 -1.89 -20.37 8.31
CA VAL A 245 -1.88 -19.81 6.93
C VAL A 245 -0.99 -20.61 6.00
N THR A 246 0.13 -21.14 6.47
CA THR A 246 1.03 -21.94 5.62
C THR A 246 0.36 -23.22 5.10
N GLU A 247 -0.55 -23.82 5.84
CA GLU A 247 -1.35 -24.96 5.33
C GLU A 247 -2.31 -24.55 4.21
N THR A 248 -2.75 -23.28 4.20
CA THR A 248 -3.66 -22.73 3.18
C THR A 248 -2.94 -22.12 1.99
N ALA A 249 -1.67 -21.71 2.11
CA ALA A 249 -0.84 -21.16 1.02
C ALA A 249 -0.60 -22.17 -0.12
N VAL A 250 -0.63 -23.47 0.16
CA VAL A 250 -0.55 -24.54 -0.85
C VAL A 250 -1.73 -24.49 -1.82
N ALA A 251 -2.91 -24.07 -1.37
CA ALA A 251 -4.10 -23.91 -2.21
C ALA A 251 -3.99 -22.67 -3.13
N ASN A 252 -3.39 -21.58 -2.65
CA ASN A 252 -3.15 -20.38 -3.45
C ASN A 252 -2.16 -20.59 -4.61
N GLN A 253 -1.26 -21.55 -4.52
CA GLN A 253 -0.33 -21.88 -5.59
C GLN A 253 -1.03 -22.43 -6.85
N SER A 254 -2.17 -23.08 -6.68
CA SER A 254 -3.02 -23.56 -7.78
C SER A 254 -3.72 -22.40 -8.51
N ILE A 255 -4.06 -21.34 -7.78
CA ILE A 255 -4.64 -20.09 -8.33
C ILE A 255 -3.60 -19.34 -9.17
N ARG A 256 -2.37 -19.23 -8.68
CA ARG A 256 -1.25 -18.56 -9.37
C ARG A 256 -0.86 -19.21 -10.70
N ASN A 257 -1.08 -20.51 -10.85
CA ASN A 257 -0.69 -21.26 -12.05
C ASN A 257 -1.70 -21.21 -13.20
N GLY A 258 -2.76 -20.36 -13.11
CA GLY A 258 -3.73 -20.17 -14.19
C GLY A 258 -4.58 -21.40 -14.50
N THR A 259 -4.63 -22.39 -13.62
CA THR A 259 -5.38 -23.64 -13.79
C THR A 259 -6.80 -23.59 -13.22
N PHE A 260 -7.34 -22.37 -13.02
CA PHE A 260 -8.67 -22.19 -12.46
C PHE A 260 -9.78 -22.49 -13.46
N SER A 261 -10.64 -23.41 -13.10
CA SER A 261 -11.91 -23.63 -13.76
C SER A 261 -13.06 -23.00 -12.95
N PRO A 262 -14.12 -22.49 -13.60
CA PRO A 262 -15.36 -22.12 -12.93
C PRO A 262 -15.98 -23.24 -12.08
N VAL A 263 -15.66 -24.50 -12.36
CA VAL A 263 -16.10 -25.65 -11.55
C VAL A 263 -15.32 -25.72 -10.23
N ASP A 264 -14.02 -25.45 -10.27
CA ASP A 264 -13.19 -25.32 -9.06
C ASP A 264 -13.62 -24.07 -8.26
N LEU A 265 -14.12 -23.03 -8.93
CA LEU A 265 -14.72 -21.86 -8.27
C LEU A 265 -15.88 -22.25 -7.33
N TYR A 266 -16.75 -23.18 -7.75
CA TYR A 266 -17.87 -23.65 -6.93
C TYR A 266 -17.43 -24.57 -5.78
N ALA A 267 -16.43 -25.41 -6.01
CA ALA A 267 -15.88 -26.29 -4.98
C ALA A 267 -14.96 -25.55 -3.99
N PHE A 268 -14.24 -24.52 -4.49
CA PHE A 268 -13.30 -23.72 -3.72
C PHE A 268 -13.92 -22.48 -3.08
N GLY A 269 -15.10 -22.02 -3.50
CA GLY A 269 -15.72 -20.80 -3.01
C GLY A 269 -15.81 -20.72 -1.49
N ALA A 270 -16.20 -21.84 -0.83
CA ALA A 270 -16.25 -21.92 0.62
C ALA A 270 -14.86 -21.99 1.29
N PHE A 271 -13.85 -22.51 0.57
CA PHE A 271 -12.50 -22.70 1.11
C PHE A 271 -11.64 -21.43 0.93
N THR A 272 -11.75 -20.76 -0.24
CA THR A 272 -11.03 -19.50 -0.50
C THR A 272 -11.64 -18.29 0.22
N GLU A 273 -12.95 -18.31 0.52
CA GLU A 273 -13.58 -17.32 1.41
C GLU A 273 -12.90 -17.31 2.78
N SER A 274 -12.59 -18.49 3.31
CA SER A 274 -11.87 -18.62 4.58
C SER A 274 -10.41 -18.11 4.50
N ILE A 275 -9.73 -18.29 3.37
CA ILE A 275 -8.32 -17.92 3.20
C ILE A 275 -8.14 -16.42 2.98
N SER A 276 -8.92 -15.83 2.08
CA SER A 276 -8.86 -14.39 1.78
C SER A 276 -9.23 -13.57 3.02
N MET A 277 -10.29 -13.95 3.74
CA MET A 277 -10.65 -13.31 5.00
C MET A 277 -9.58 -13.51 6.08
N LEU A 278 -8.97 -14.69 6.14
CA LEU A 278 -7.95 -14.99 7.14
C LEU A 278 -6.67 -14.19 6.87
N SER A 279 -6.21 -14.09 5.62
CA SER A 279 -5.01 -13.33 5.26
C SER A 279 -5.20 -11.82 5.48
N SER A 280 -6.35 -11.27 5.11
CA SER A 280 -6.69 -9.87 5.38
C SER A 280 -6.84 -9.58 6.88
N ALA A 281 -7.50 -10.46 7.62
CA ALA A 281 -7.64 -10.36 9.07
C ALA A 281 -6.28 -10.44 9.79
N ILE A 282 -5.37 -11.26 9.30
CA ILE A 282 -4.02 -11.41 9.85
C ILE A 282 -3.20 -10.16 9.58
N ALA A 283 -3.16 -9.69 8.34
CA ALA A 283 -2.42 -8.47 7.98
C ALA A 283 -2.93 -7.28 8.81
N PHE A 284 -4.25 -7.14 8.96
CA PHE A 284 -4.88 -6.11 9.77
C PHE A 284 -4.56 -6.25 11.27
N GLN A 285 -4.70 -7.44 11.85
CA GLN A 285 -4.38 -7.67 13.27
C GLN A 285 -2.89 -7.45 13.56
N VAL A 286 -2.02 -7.82 12.63
CA VAL A 286 -0.58 -7.60 12.78
C VAL A 286 -0.27 -6.11 12.67
N ALA A 287 -0.83 -5.38 11.72
CA ALA A 287 -0.67 -3.94 11.61
C ALA A 287 -1.11 -3.21 12.90
N ASN A 288 -2.31 -3.51 13.41
CA ASN A 288 -2.82 -2.92 14.64
C ASN A 288 -1.96 -3.24 15.87
N ARG A 289 -1.43 -4.45 15.96
CA ARG A 289 -0.65 -4.90 17.12
C ARG A 289 0.82 -4.49 17.06
N LEU A 290 1.39 -4.25 15.85
CA LEU A 290 2.75 -3.69 15.70
C LEU A 290 2.85 -2.21 16.13
N GLY A 291 1.78 -1.65 16.71
CA GLY A 291 1.77 -0.25 17.15
C GLY A 291 1.65 0.72 15.97
N MET A 292 1.06 0.26 14.88
CA MET A 292 0.79 1.06 13.68
C MET A 292 -0.53 1.82 13.78
N GLU A 293 -1.25 1.73 14.90
CA GLU A 293 -2.27 2.70 15.26
C GLU A 293 -1.58 3.97 15.73
N TYR A 294 -1.43 4.91 14.82
CA TYR A 294 -0.86 6.19 15.14
C TYR A 294 -1.84 7.03 15.96
N THR A 295 -1.31 7.88 16.83
CA THR A 295 -2.17 8.84 17.55
C THR A 295 -2.70 9.87 16.54
N PHE A 296 -3.79 10.54 16.91
CA PHE A 296 -4.34 11.61 16.09
C PHE A 296 -3.33 12.72 15.78
N GLU A 297 -2.46 13.04 16.73
CA GLU A 297 -1.40 14.02 16.57
C GLU A 297 -0.35 13.56 15.56
N GLN A 298 0.03 12.26 15.58
CA GLN A 298 0.96 11.66 14.62
C GLN A 298 0.37 11.61 13.22
N GLU A 299 -0.92 11.26 13.10
CA GLU A 299 -1.63 11.28 11.82
C GLU A 299 -1.70 12.71 11.26
N SER A 300 -2.10 13.69 12.08
CA SER A 300 -2.15 15.09 11.67
C SER A 300 -0.78 15.63 11.23
N GLU A 301 0.29 15.23 11.91
CA GLU A 301 1.66 15.61 11.56
C GLU A 301 2.08 15.00 10.21
N ALA A 302 1.73 13.75 9.96
CA ALA A 302 1.99 13.06 8.71
C ALA A 302 1.17 13.65 7.54
N ASP A 303 -0.12 13.91 7.75
CA ASP A 303 -1.01 14.54 6.77
C ASP A 303 -0.50 15.92 6.35
N GLN A 304 -0.13 16.77 7.31
CA GLN A 304 0.43 18.10 7.01
C GLN A 304 1.71 18.02 6.20
N THR A 305 2.58 17.05 6.52
CA THR A 305 3.81 16.82 5.77
C THR A 305 3.51 16.35 4.35
N ALA A 306 2.55 15.45 4.18
CA ALA A 306 2.09 14.99 2.86
C ALA A 306 1.57 16.18 2.01
N LEU A 307 0.72 17.03 2.58
CA LEU A 307 0.19 18.22 1.87
C LEU A 307 1.30 19.17 1.44
N ILE A 308 2.31 19.41 2.29
CA ILE A 308 3.46 20.27 1.95
C ILE A 308 4.28 19.65 0.81
N LEU A 309 4.49 18.34 0.82
CA LEU A 309 5.19 17.63 -0.26
C LEU A 309 4.40 17.66 -1.57
N MET A 310 3.09 17.42 -1.52
CA MET A 310 2.21 17.51 -2.70
C MET A 310 2.24 18.93 -3.30
N GLN A 311 2.16 19.95 -2.47
CA GLN A 311 2.30 21.35 -2.93
C GLN A 311 3.67 21.61 -3.55
N HIS A 312 4.75 21.08 -2.97
CA HIS A 312 6.11 21.22 -3.52
C HIS A 312 6.23 20.58 -4.90
N LEU A 313 5.62 19.39 -5.08
CA LEU A 313 5.58 18.68 -6.36
C LEU A 313 4.60 19.30 -7.37
N LYS A 314 3.84 20.32 -6.98
CA LYS A 314 2.76 20.94 -7.77
C LYS A 314 1.69 19.92 -8.17
N ALA A 315 1.48 18.92 -7.35
CA ALA A 315 0.42 17.95 -7.49
C ALA A 315 -0.90 18.46 -6.88
N ASP A 316 -1.98 17.71 -7.08
CA ASP A 316 -3.30 18.10 -6.57
C ASP A 316 -3.30 18.16 -5.02
N ASN A 317 -3.65 19.32 -4.47
CA ASN A 317 -3.77 19.51 -3.02
C ASN A 317 -4.94 18.74 -2.41
N GLN A 318 -5.91 18.29 -3.21
CA GLN A 318 -7.03 17.47 -2.76
C GLN A 318 -6.73 15.98 -2.82
N ALA A 319 -5.58 15.56 -3.35
CA ALA A 319 -5.25 14.17 -3.58
C ALA A 319 -5.34 13.30 -2.31
N LEU A 320 -4.91 13.82 -1.16
CA LEU A 320 -5.04 13.12 0.12
C LEU A 320 -6.49 12.93 0.55
N LEU A 321 -7.32 13.97 0.40
CA LEU A 321 -8.75 13.88 0.68
C LEU A 321 -9.45 12.92 -0.28
N ASN A 322 -9.09 12.94 -1.57
CA ASN A 322 -9.59 12.02 -2.57
C ASN A 322 -9.29 10.57 -2.17
N ALA A 323 -8.03 10.29 -1.83
CA ALA A 323 -7.58 8.97 -1.39
C ALA A 323 -8.37 8.49 -0.16
N TYR A 324 -8.48 9.31 0.87
CA TYR A 324 -9.21 8.96 2.09
C TYR A 324 -10.70 8.72 1.83
N THR A 325 -11.33 9.52 0.97
CA THR A 325 -12.74 9.33 0.59
C THR A 325 -12.94 7.97 -0.08
N ARG A 326 -12.04 7.60 -1.00
CA ARG A 326 -12.11 6.30 -1.68
C ARG A 326 -11.86 5.13 -0.73
N ILE A 327 -10.91 5.25 0.18
CA ILE A 327 -10.63 4.23 1.20
C ILE A 327 -11.86 4.06 2.10
N TYR A 328 -12.45 5.16 2.56
CA TYR A 328 -13.66 5.13 3.39
C TYR A 328 -14.84 4.43 2.69
N GLU A 329 -15.08 4.76 1.42
CA GLU A 329 -16.15 4.13 0.63
C GLU A 329 -15.85 2.65 0.35
N ALA A 330 -14.60 2.29 0.02
CA ALA A 330 -14.21 0.90 -0.17
C ALA A 330 -14.43 0.06 1.10
N GLN A 331 -14.05 0.58 2.25
CA GLN A 331 -14.29 -0.09 3.54
C GLN A 331 -15.78 -0.27 3.85
N ARG A 332 -16.60 0.75 3.52
CA ARG A 332 -18.04 0.69 3.76
C ARG A 332 -18.71 -0.46 3.02
N ILE A 333 -18.23 -0.83 1.84
CA ILE A 333 -18.76 -1.92 1.02
C ILE A 333 -17.98 -3.23 1.17
N SER A 334 -16.80 -3.24 1.79
CA SER A 334 -16.05 -4.47 2.00
C SER A 334 -16.78 -5.41 2.98
N ARG A 335 -17.02 -6.65 2.52
CA ARG A 335 -17.63 -7.69 3.36
C ARG A 335 -16.69 -8.13 4.48
N ALA A 336 -15.39 -8.19 4.22
CA ALA A 336 -14.39 -8.51 5.24
C ALA A 336 -14.44 -7.49 6.38
N TYR A 337 -14.53 -6.21 6.04
CA TYR A 337 -14.74 -5.12 7.00
C TYR A 337 -16.02 -5.29 7.83
N GLN A 338 -17.16 -5.56 7.17
CA GLN A 338 -18.44 -5.74 7.86
C GLN A 338 -18.45 -6.90 8.85
N LEU A 339 -17.68 -7.97 8.60
CA LEU A 339 -17.60 -9.13 9.48
C LEU A 339 -16.68 -8.88 10.68
N GLN A 340 -15.63 -8.09 10.51
CA GLN A 340 -14.64 -7.79 11.55
C GLN A 340 -15.07 -6.69 12.52
N THR A 341 -15.91 -5.76 12.06
CA THR A 341 -16.16 -4.47 12.73
C THR A 341 -17.53 -4.34 13.36
N ARG A 342 -18.10 -5.42 13.92
CA ARG A 342 -19.36 -5.25 14.64
C ARG A 342 -19.32 -4.17 15.73
N GLU A 343 -18.15 -3.73 16.20
CA GLU A 343 -17.99 -2.71 17.26
C GLU A 343 -16.86 -1.70 17.06
N GLU A 344 -15.85 -1.93 16.19
CA GLU A 344 -14.71 -0.99 16.03
C GLU A 344 -14.42 -0.70 14.56
N ARG A 345 -14.34 0.58 14.20
CA ARG A 345 -13.89 1.01 12.87
C ARG A 345 -12.39 0.77 12.76
N PRO A 346 -11.86 0.10 11.71
CA PRO A 346 -10.43 -0.19 11.58
C PRO A 346 -9.55 1.06 11.46
N TYR A 347 -10.14 2.19 11.09
CA TYR A 347 -9.47 3.49 11.04
C TYR A 347 -10.33 4.50 11.81
N PRO A 348 -10.28 4.52 13.16
CA PRO A 348 -11.12 5.40 13.96
C PRO A 348 -10.88 6.88 13.67
N HIS A 349 -9.71 7.22 13.12
CA HIS A 349 -9.33 8.59 12.81
C HIS A 349 -9.62 9.01 11.37
N LEU A 350 -9.83 8.08 10.43
CA LEU A 350 -9.97 8.37 8.99
C LEU A 350 -11.08 9.42 8.70
N TYR A 351 -12.25 9.25 9.29
CA TYR A 351 -13.34 10.20 9.08
C TYR A 351 -13.02 11.60 9.65
N ARG A 352 -12.31 11.66 10.78
CA ARG A 352 -11.86 12.91 11.37
C ARG A 352 -10.78 13.57 10.50
N GLN A 353 -9.82 12.81 10.00
CA GLN A 353 -8.82 13.30 9.05
C GLN A 353 -9.49 13.88 7.79
N MET A 354 -10.50 13.20 7.25
CA MET A 354 -11.28 13.71 6.13
C MET A 354 -11.92 15.06 6.45
N LEU A 355 -12.51 15.22 7.64
CA LEU A 355 -13.10 16.51 8.08
C LEU A 355 -12.04 17.61 8.21
N ASP A 356 -10.87 17.31 8.75
CA ASP A 356 -9.76 18.25 8.90
C ASP A 356 -9.20 18.69 7.54
N LEU A 357 -9.29 17.83 6.51
CA LEU A 357 -8.97 18.14 5.12
C LEU A 357 -10.10 18.86 4.36
N GLY A 358 -11.23 19.12 4.99
CA GLY A 358 -12.34 19.87 4.40
C GLY A 358 -13.43 19.01 3.74
N TYR A 359 -13.54 17.71 4.09
CA TYR A 359 -14.59 16.83 3.59
C TYR A 359 -15.98 17.39 3.86
N GLN A 360 -16.84 17.29 2.86
CA GLN A 360 -18.26 17.62 2.92
C GLN A 360 -19.09 16.41 2.50
N LEU A 361 -20.32 16.29 3.02
CA LEU A 361 -21.20 15.12 2.80
C LEU A 361 -21.45 14.76 1.33
N ASN A 362 -21.32 15.70 0.41
CA ASN A 362 -21.54 15.51 -1.03
C ASN A 362 -20.24 15.63 -1.82
N TYR A 363 -19.09 15.41 -1.16
CA TYR A 363 -17.81 15.44 -1.85
C TYR A 363 -17.66 14.21 -2.74
N GLU A 364 -17.43 14.43 -4.02
CA GLU A 364 -17.14 13.40 -5.01
C GLU A 364 -15.71 13.56 -5.52
N PRO A 365 -14.85 12.57 -5.32
CA PRO A 365 -13.50 12.58 -5.90
C PRO A 365 -13.54 12.61 -7.44
N PRO A 366 -12.51 13.15 -8.09
CA PRO A 366 -12.41 13.21 -9.55
C PRO A 366 -12.51 11.82 -10.20
N ALA A 367 -12.78 11.78 -11.52
CA ALA A 367 -12.76 10.55 -12.29
C ALA A 367 -11.37 9.87 -12.25
N ALA A 368 -11.36 8.57 -12.51
CA ALA A 368 -10.13 7.79 -12.52
C ALA A 368 -9.16 8.26 -13.63
N ASP A 369 -7.86 8.25 -13.32
CA ASP A 369 -6.80 8.42 -14.32
C ASP A 369 -6.55 7.09 -15.05
N PRO A 370 -6.82 6.99 -16.36
CA PRO A 370 -6.63 5.76 -17.11
C PRO A 370 -5.20 5.22 -17.07
N ALA A 371 -4.18 6.11 -17.02
CA ALA A 371 -2.79 5.71 -16.93
C ALA A 371 -2.50 5.00 -15.61
N TYR A 372 -3.00 5.53 -14.50
CA TYR A 372 -2.89 4.88 -13.19
C TYR A 372 -3.63 3.55 -13.14
N ILE A 373 -4.86 3.49 -13.69
CA ILE A 373 -5.63 2.25 -13.74
C ILE A 373 -4.89 1.17 -14.54
N SER A 374 -4.27 1.53 -15.67
CA SER A 374 -3.49 0.61 -16.47
C SER A 374 -2.28 0.04 -15.72
N VAL A 375 -1.52 0.87 -15.02
CA VAL A 375 -0.34 0.42 -14.24
C VAL A 375 -0.75 -0.50 -13.08
N THR A 376 -1.89 -0.24 -12.45
CA THR A 376 -2.38 -1.04 -11.30
C THR A 376 -3.33 -2.16 -11.71
N ALA A 377 -3.53 -2.42 -13.00
CA ALA A 377 -4.53 -3.35 -13.51
C ALA A 377 -4.39 -4.78 -12.94
N MET A 378 -3.16 -5.29 -12.79
CA MET A 378 -2.93 -6.63 -12.22
C MET A 378 -3.34 -6.69 -10.74
N ALA A 379 -3.00 -5.68 -9.94
CA ALA A 379 -3.41 -5.60 -8.54
C ALA A 379 -4.93 -5.46 -8.40
N ARG A 380 -5.57 -4.67 -9.28
CA ARG A 380 -7.04 -4.53 -9.34
C ARG A 380 -7.72 -5.84 -9.68
N ARG A 381 -7.20 -6.56 -10.66
CA ARG A 381 -7.73 -7.89 -11.05
C ARG A 381 -7.60 -8.89 -9.91
N ASN A 382 -6.44 -8.94 -9.27
CA ASN A 382 -6.24 -9.79 -8.09
C ASN A 382 -7.28 -9.48 -7.00
N THR A 383 -7.47 -8.19 -6.68
CA THR A 383 -8.47 -7.76 -5.70
C THR A 383 -9.90 -8.09 -6.15
N ALA A 384 -10.25 -7.85 -7.42
CA ALA A 384 -11.59 -8.13 -7.94
C ALA A 384 -11.93 -9.63 -7.86
N TRP A 385 -10.98 -10.51 -8.14
CA TRP A 385 -11.15 -11.95 -7.99
C TRP A 385 -11.34 -12.35 -6.52
N GLN A 386 -10.55 -11.83 -5.60
CA GLN A 386 -10.67 -12.13 -4.18
C GLN A 386 -12.01 -11.62 -3.60
N GLU A 387 -12.45 -10.42 -4.00
CA GLU A 387 -13.76 -9.87 -3.61
C GLU A 387 -14.91 -10.71 -4.17
N PHE A 388 -14.81 -11.15 -5.40
CA PHE A 388 -15.79 -12.05 -6.02
C PHE A 388 -15.89 -13.38 -5.26
N LEU A 389 -14.75 -14.01 -4.95
CA LEU A 389 -14.69 -15.26 -4.20
C LEU A 389 -15.25 -15.11 -2.77
N SER A 390 -15.08 -13.93 -2.17
CA SER A 390 -15.65 -13.60 -0.86
C SER A 390 -17.15 -13.26 -0.92
N GLY A 391 -17.75 -13.23 -2.12
CA GLY A 391 -19.17 -12.88 -2.34
C GLY A 391 -19.46 -11.38 -2.26
N ASN A 392 -18.44 -10.52 -2.28
CA ASN A 392 -18.60 -9.07 -2.33
C ASN A 392 -18.78 -8.59 -3.78
N TYR A 393 -19.92 -8.90 -4.36
CA TYR A 393 -20.22 -8.65 -5.77
C TYR A 393 -20.31 -7.16 -6.12
N GLU A 394 -20.74 -6.33 -5.17
CA GLU A 394 -20.79 -4.88 -5.37
C GLU A 394 -19.38 -4.30 -5.59
N ARG A 395 -18.42 -4.67 -4.74
CA ARG A 395 -17.04 -4.22 -4.87
C ARG A 395 -16.37 -4.79 -6.12
N THR A 396 -16.61 -6.06 -6.41
CA THR A 396 -16.15 -6.70 -7.66
C THR A 396 -16.62 -5.92 -8.89
N GLN A 397 -17.91 -5.57 -8.94
CA GLN A 397 -18.50 -4.79 -10.03
C GLN A 397 -17.82 -3.43 -10.20
N GLN A 398 -17.57 -2.71 -9.12
CA GLN A 398 -16.90 -1.41 -9.15
C GLN A 398 -15.48 -1.51 -9.73
N LEU A 399 -14.69 -2.48 -9.26
CA LEU A 399 -13.33 -2.69 -9.72
C LEU A 399 -13.27 -3.02 -11.22
N LEU A 400 -14.13 -3.93 -11.67
CA LEU A 400 -14.22 -4.31 -13.08
C LEU A 400 -14.70 -3.16 -13.98
N THR A 401 -15.71 -2.41 -13.53
CA THR A 401 -16.21 -1.24 -14.28
C THR A 401 -15.10 -0.21 -14.46
N THR A 402 -14.33 0.08 -13.42
CA THR A 402 -13.20 1.02 -13.50
C THR A 402 -12.15 0.57 -14.54
N GLN A 403 -11.85 -0.73 -14.62
CA GLN A 403 -10.90 -1.25 -15.63
C GLN A 403 -11.47 -1.19 -17.05
N LEU A 404 -12.75 -1.50 -17.23
CA LEU A 404 -13.44 -1.41 -18.51
C LEU A 404 -13.50 0.03 -19.01
N ASP A 405 -13.84 0.98 -18.16
CA ASP A 405 -13.95 2.41 -18.50
C ASP A 405 -12.58 3.03 -18.85
N ALA A 406 -11.50 2.52 -18.26
CA ALA A 406 -10.13 2.95 -18.52
C ALA A 406 -9.47 2.22 -19.72
N ASP A 407 -10.19 1.34 -20.41
CA ASP A 407 -9.66 0.46 -21.48
C ASP A 407 -8.44 -0.38 -21.02
N ALA A 408 -8.42 -0.75 -19.76
CA ALA A 408 -7.36 -1.56 -19.13
C ALA A 408 -7.77 -3.01 -18.89
N ALA A 409 -9.00 -3.39 -19.31
CA ALA A 409 -9.53 -4.72 -19.15
C ALA A 409 -8.91 -5.71 -20.17
N VAL A 410 -8.69 -6.93 -19.70
CA VAL A 410 -8.21 -8.07 -20.50
C VAL A 410 -9.21 -9.22 -20.45
N LEU A 411 -8.88 -10.33 -21.09
CA LEU A 411 -9.73 -11.54 -21.18
C LEU A 411 -10.34 -11.92 -19.83
N GLU A 412 -9.53 -11.98 -18.78
CA GLU A 412 -9.94 -12.41 -17.44
C GLU A 412 -10.95 -11.45 -16.81
N ASP A 413 -10.84 -10.15 -17.07
CA ASP A 413 -11.76 -9.14 -16.56
C ASP A 413 -13.14 -9.25 -17.22
N TYR A 414 -13.17 -9.45 -18.55
CA TYR A 414 -14.42 -9.70 -19.27
C TYR A 414 -15.09 -11.00 -18.84
N MET A 415 -14.29 -12.05 -18.60
CA MET A 415 -14.79 -13.32 -18.09
C MET A 415 -15.38 -13.16 -16.69
N LEU A 416 -14.67 -12.52 -15.77
CA LEU A 416 -15.16 -12.30 -14.41
C LEU A 416 -16.44 -11.46 -14.41
N GLN A 417 -16.50 -10.41 -15.25
CA GLN A 417 -17.70 -9.59 -15.40
C GLN A 417 -18.89 -10.40 -15.92
N SER A 418 -18.66 -11.31 -16.88
CA SER A 418 -19.68 -12.22 -17.39
C SER A 418 -20.20 -13.17 -16.32
N VAL A 419 -19.29 -13.79 -15.55
CA VAL A 419 -19.63 -14.68 -14.44
C VAL A 419 -20.42 -13.93 -13.37
N LEU A 420 -20.01 -12.70 -13.04
CA LEU A 420 -20.69 -11.84 -12.06
C LEU A 420 -22.14 -11.57 -12.48
N LEU A 421 -22.38 -11.14 -13.73
CA LEU A 421 -23.72 -10.90 -14.27
C LEU A 421 -24.58 -12.17 -14.18
N ARG A 422 -24.06 -13.30 -14.62
CA ARG A 422 -24.76 -14.58 -14.55
C ARG A 422 -25.10 -15.01 -13.12
N GLN A 423 -24.26 -14.70 -12.14
CA GLN A 423 -24.50 -15.06 -10.75
C GLN A 423 -25.47 -14.12 -10.03
N THR A 424 -25.45 -12.84 -10.38
CA THR A 424 -26.21 -11.81 -9.67
C THR A 424 -27.56 -11.49 -10.31
N SER A 425 -27.80 -11.90 -11.57
CA SER A 425 -29.03 -11.61 -12.31
C SER A 425 -29.66 -12.88 -12.89
N ASN A 426 -30.99 -12.85 -13.03
CA ASN A 426 -31.78 -13.83 -13.76
C ASN A 426 -32.43 -13.23 -15.02
N GLU A 427 -32.13 -11.99 -15.35
CA GLU A 427 -32.72 -11.29 -16.48
C GLU A 427 -32.04 -11.73 -17.80
N ALA A 428 -32.85 -12.00 -18.83
CA ALA A 428 -32.31 -12.39 -20.15
C ALA A 428 -31.39 -11.32 -20.75
N GLY A 429 -31.71 -10.04 -20.55
CA GLY A 429 -30.86 -8.93 -21.01
C GLY A 429 -29.47 -8.91 -20.39
N ASP A 430 -29.32 -9.30 -19.13
CA ASP A 430 -28.01 -9.43 -18.50
C ASP A 430 -27.24 -10.67 -18.97
N MET A 431 -27.92 -11.75 -19.30
CA MET A 431 -27.31 -12.90 -19.96
C MET A 431 -26.79 -12.56 -21.37
N GLU A 432 -27.53 -11.75 -22.13
CA GLU A 432 -27.07 -11.25 -23.43
C GLU A 432 -25.84 -10.33 -23.27
N ARG A 433 -25.83 -9.44 -22.27
CA ARG A 433 -24.66 -8.62 -21.93
C ARG A 433 -23.45 -9.49 -21.56
N ALA A 434 -23.64 -10.50 -20.72
CA ALA A 434 -22.60 -11.45 -20.36
C ALA A 434 -22.01 -12.15 -21.59
N MET A 435 -22.87 -12.56 -22.52
CA MET A 435 -22.44 -13.16 -23.79
C MET A 435 -21.66 -12.17 -24.67
N LEU A 436 -22.04 -10.89 -24.70
CA LEU A 436 -21.28 -9.86 -25.42
C LEU A 436 -19.87 -9.64 -24.84
N LEU A 437 -19.74 -9.64 -23.51
CA LEU A 437 -18.44 -9.55 -22.85
C LEU A 437 -17.53 -10.71 -23.23
N LEU A 438 -18.06 -11.95 -23.25
CA LEU A 438 -17.28 -13.12 -23.67
C LEU A 438 -16.87 -13.05 -25.16
N ARG A 439 -17.71 -12.51 -26.04
CA ARG A 439 -17.33 -12.27 -27.45
C ARG A 439 -16.22 -11.23 -27.56
N LYS A 440 -16.28 -10.15 -26.77
CA LYS A 440 -15.21 -9.14 -26.71
C LYS A 440 -13.90 -9.78 -26.23
N ALA A 441 -13.97 -10.58 -25.16
CA ALA A 441 -12.85 -11.34 -24.65
C ALA A 441 -12.20 -12.23 -25.73
N GLU A 442 -13.00 -12.93 -26.56
CA GLU A 442 -12.49 -13.74 -27.65
C GLU A 442 -11.81 -12.95 -28.77
N GLN A 443 -12.27 -11.72 -29.03
CA GLN A 443 -11.69 -10.86 -30.08
C GLN A 443 -10.34 -10.28 -29.66
N GLU A 444 -10.15 -10.01 -28.37
CA GLU A 444 -8.95 -9.36 -27.83
C GLU A 444 -7.90 -10.38 -27.35
N ALA A 445 -8.28 -11.63 -27.15
CA ALA A 445 -7.38 -12.65 -26.61
C ALA A 445 -6.38 -13.18 -27.64
N TYR A 446 -5.11 -13.20 -27.31
CA TYR A 446 -4.08 -13.87 -28.11
C TYR A 446 -4.20 -15.41 -28.06
N SER A 447 -4.66 -15.95 -26.94
CA SER A 447 -5.00 -17.36 -26.79
C SER A 447 -6.28 -17.50 -25.97
N LEU A 448 -7.19 -18.38 -26.40
CA LEU A 448 -8.47 -18.60 -25.73
C LEU A 448 -8.30 -19.57 -24.57
N SER A 449 -8.76 -19.15 -23.37
CA SER A 449 -8.95 -20.06 -22.27
C SER A 449 -10.12 -21.03 -22.56
N PRO A 450 -9.98 -22.34 -22.30
CA PRO A 450 -11.10 -23.29 -22.41
C PRO A 450 -12.34 -22.84 -21.63
N GLU A 451 -12.16 -22.17 -20.50
CA GLU A 451 -13.20 -21.72 -19.57
C GLU A 451 -14.23 -20.77 -20.21
N ILE A 452 -13.85 -20.07 -21.29
CA ILE A 452 -14.79 -19.21 -22.03
C ILE A 452 -15.96 -20.01 -22.61
N HIS A 453 -15.67 -21.22 -23.09
CA HIS A 453 -16.70 -22.13 -23.61
C HIS A 453 -17.62 -22.64 -22.49
N LEU A 454 -17.04 -22.90 -21.30
CA LEU A 454 -17.85 -23.32 -20.16
C LEU A 454 -18.79 -22.20 -19.73
N GLU A 455 -18.30 -20.97 -19.61
CA GLU A 455 -19.13 -19.82 -19.21
C GLU A 455 -20.25 -19.55 -20.22
N LYS A 456 -19.96 -19.61 -21.53
CA LYS A 456 -20.98 -19.53 -22.57
C LYS A 456 -22.05 -20.63 -22.45
N ALA A 457 -21.62 -21.85 -22.16
CA ALA A 457 -22.56 -22.97 -21.95
C ALA A 457 -23.48 -22.69 -20.74
N MET A 458 -22.94 -22.17 -19.65
CA MET A 458 -23.71 -21.83 -18.46
C MET A 458 -24.72 -20.70 -18.72
N ILE A 459 -24.36 -19.71 -19.54
CA ILE A 459 -25.30 -18.66 -19.97
C ILE A 459 -26.41 -19.24 -20.84
N PHE A 460 -26.09 -20.09 -21.84
CA PHE A 460 -27.10 -20.76 -22.67
C PHE A 460 -28.07 -21.60 -21.82
N LEU A 461 -27.59 -22.31 -20.79
CA LEU A 461 -28.45 -23.04 -19.87
C LEU A 461 -29.40 -22.10 -19.09
N ARG A 462 -28.97 -20.91 -18.71
CA ARG A 462 -29.82 -19.89 -18.08
C ARG A 462 -30.88 -19.34 -19.02
N LEU A 463 -30.59 -19.26 -20.30
CA LEU A 463 -31.53 -18.85 -21.38
C LEU A 463 -32.42 -19.99 -21.90
N ASP A 464 -32.30 -21.19 -21.32
CA ASP A 464 -32.96 -22.43 -21.77
C ASP A 464 -32.61 -22.82 -23.22
N GLU A 465 -31.45 -22.39 -23.73
CA GLU A 465 -30.93 -22.70 -25.06
C GLU A 465 -30.08 -23.97 -25.05
N GLN A 466 -30.73 -25.13 -24.98
CA GLN A 466 -30.07 -26.45 -24.78
C GLN A 466 -29.06 -26.78 -25.91
N GLU A 467 -29.34 -26.46 -27.17
CA GLU A 467 -28.44 -26.75 -28.30
C GLU A 467 -27.18 -25.85 -28.27
N GLY A 468 -27.33 -24.58 -27.84
CA GLY A 468 -26.23 -23.66 -27.63
C GLY A 468 -25.31 -24.16 -26.51
N ALA A 469 -25.91 -24.51 -25.37
CA ALA A 469 -25.20 -25.07 -24.22
C ALA A 469 -24.42 -26.33 -24.59
N ARG A 470 -25.06 -27.27 -25.28
CA ARG A 470 -24.43 -28.53 -25.71
C ARG A 470 -23.20 -28.27 -26.58
N ARG A 471 -23.33 -27.42 -27.60
CA ARG A 471 -22.24 -27.08 -28.52
C ARG A 471 -21.04 -26.49 -27.75
N GLU A 472 -21.28 -25.57 -26.83
CA GLU A 472 -20.21 -24.96 -26.08
C GLU A 472 -19.58 -25.93 -25.06
N LEU A 473 -20.33 -26.86 -24.46
CA LEU A 473 -19.75 -27.92 -23.65
C LEU A 473 -18.89 -28.91 -24.45
N GLU A 474 -19.27 -29.20 -25.71
CA GLU A 474 -18.43 -29.98 -26.61
C GLU A 474 -17.14 -29.26 -26.98
N ASN A 475 -17.22 -27.94 -27.25
CA ASN A 475 -16.04 -27.08 -27.46
C ASN A 475 -15.13 -27.07 -26.26
N TYR A 476 -15.67 -26.88 -25.05
CA TYR A 476 -14.94 -26.93 -23.80
C TYR A 476 -14.18 -28.24 -23.63
N ARG A 477 -14.89 -29.38 -23.77
CA ARG A 477 -14.27 -30.71 -23.69
C ARG A 477 -13.13 -30.89 -24.68
N ASN A 478 -13.32 -30.41 -25.94
CA ASN A 478 -12.31 -30.50 -26.97
C ASN A 478 -11.10 -29.59 -26.68
N ALA A 479 -11.31 -28.41 -26.13
CA ALA A 479 -10.25 -27.51 -25.72
C ALA A 479 -9.42 -28.10 -24.56
N LEU A 480 -10.09 -28.67 -23.55
CA LEU A 480 -9.42 -29.35 -22.44
C LEU A 480 -8.52 -30.51 -22.92
N LYS A 481 -9.02 -31.32 -23.90
CA LYS A 481 -8.23 -32.42 -24.48
C LYS A 481 -6.99 -31.95 -25.24
N LYS A 482 -7.00 -30.73 -25.80
CA LYS A 482 -5.85 -30.16 -26.52
C LYS A 482 -4.80 -29.57 -25.56
N THR A 483 -5.22 -29.11 -24.41
CA THR A 483 -4.33 -28.52 -23.40
C THR A 483 -3.80 -29.56 -22.41
N ASP A 484 -4.33 -30.77 -22.42
CA ASP A 484 -4.00 -31.83 -21.49
C ASP A 484 -2.62 -32.43 -21.78
N ASN A 485 -1.64 -32.08 -20.96
CA ASN A 485 -0.32 -32.73 -20.95
C ASN A 485 -0.29 -33.97 -20.02
N GLY A 486 -1.46 -34.55 -19.68
CA GLY A 486 -1.56 -35.91 -19.15
C GLY A 486 -2.18 -36.14 -17.78
N GLU A 487 -2.34 -35.18 -16.85
CA GLU A 487 -2.85 -35.55 -15.51
C GLU A 487 -3.81 -34.56 -14.83
N GLY A 488 -3.96 -33.32 -15.29
CA GLY A 488 -4.74 -32.28 -14.58
C GLY A 488 -6.19 -32.11 -15.02
N GLN A 489 -6.61 -32.68 -16.17
CA GLN A 489 -7.89 -32.35 -16.80
C GLN A 489 -8.88 -33.54 -16.83
N ALA A 490 -8.47 -34.73 -16.39
CA ALA A 490 -9.29 -35.95 -16.50
C ALA A 490 -10.65 -35.83 -15.82
N ASP A 491 -10.69 -35.28 -14.60
CA ASP A 491 -11.93 -35.11 -13.85
C ASP A 491 -12.88 -34.11 -14.50
N ARG A 492 -12.34 -33.03 -15.05
CA ARG A 492 -13.11 -32.01 -15.79
C ARG A 492 -13.72 -32.60 -17.07
N ILE A 493 -12.92 -33.33 -17.84
CA ILE A 493 -13.38 -34.04 -19.05
C ILE A 493 -14.46 -35.04 -18.68
N ALA A 494 -14.30 -35.81 -17.60
CA ALA A 494 -15.31 -36.74 -17.12
C ALA A 494 -16.61 -36.02 -16.76
N TRP A 495 -16.53 -34.94 -16.00
CA TRP A 495 -17.69 -34.13 -15.61
C TRP A 495 -18.44 -33.58 -16.85
N VAL A 496 -17.74 -32.95 -17.79
CA VAL A 496 -18.37 -32.43 -19.01
C VAL A 496 -19.03 -33.54 -19.82
N THR A 497 -18.38 -34.71 -19.91
CA THR A 497 -18.93 -35.86 -20.62
C THR A 497 -20.23 -36.34 -19.99
N GLN A 498 -20.28 -36.40 -18.64
CA GLN A 498 -21.49 -36.75 -17.91
C GLN A 498 -22.64 -35.72 -18.12
N MET A 499 -22.29 -34.41 -18.17
CA MET A 499 -23.27 -33.36 -18.47
C MET A 499 -23.87 -33.54 -19.87
N LEU A 500 -23.04 -33.74 -20.87
CA LEU A 500 -23.48 -33.98 -22.28
C LEU A 500 -24.38 -35.22 -22.38
N GLU A 501 -24.06 -36.31 -21.66
CA GLU A 501 -24.91 -37.51 -21.62
C GLU A 501 -26.28 -37.24 -20.97
N LYS A 502 -26.32 -36.50 -19.85
CA LYS A 502 -27.57 -36.10 -19.21
C LYS A 502 -28.46 -35.27 -20.15
N MET A 503 -27.89 -34.30 -20.86
CA MET A 503 -28.60 -33.49 -21.84
C MET A 503 -29.14 -34.32 -23.01
N SER A 504 -28.46 -35.42 -23.38
CA SER A 504 -28.90 -36.30 -24.44
C SER A 504 -30.05 -37.23 -24.01
N ARG A 505 -30.14 -37.60 -22.73
CA ARG A 505 -31.19 -38.47 -22.15
C ARG A 505 -32.47 -37.72 -21.79
N GLY A 506 -32.42 -36.41 -21.66
CA GLY A 506 -33.57 -35.56 -21.38
C GLY A 506 -34.43 -35.22 -22.59
N ARG A 507 -34.05 -35.76 -23.76
CA ARG A 507 -34.90 -35.81 -24.97
C ARG A 507 -35.63 -37.14 -24.97
#